data_02a4f4a0d95b885e4d3840f64d73a4c0
#
_entry.id   02a4f4a0d95b885e4d3840f64d73a4c0
#
_cell.length_a   1.000
_cell.length_b   1.000
_cell.length_c   1.000
_cell.angle_alpha   90.00
_cell.angle_beta   90.00
_cell.angle_gamma   90.00
#
_symmetry.space_group_name_H-M   'P 1'
#
loop_
_entity.id
_entity.type
_entity.pdbx_description
1 polymer ?
#
loop_
_entity_poly.entity_id
_entity_poly.type
_entity_poly.pdbx_seq_one_letter_code
_entity_poly.pdbx_strand_id
1 'polypeptide(L)'
;CEIVFSYLKYPGVYNIGPYITAWKSFKQVENILKPYFVQYKIGLQDITIYYNSRRNEEMSKVDIAKPEDIEKVLPELRTMVYEDILPFFLNYKTLKDVNQKLESLEMAEISKFIFFFFFPRMMIIKRLCNTSDWDHFSNWAIDVYKKMSDDSNENRIYFNMYKALYEELKNTAPVD
;
A
#
# COMPACT_ATOMS: atom_id res chain seq x y z
N CYS A 1 -10.21 -4.37 -4.84
CA CYS A 1 -10.28 -2.90 -4.78
C CYS A 1 -11.26 -2.49 -3.70
N GLU A 2 -10.89 -1.52 -2.90
CA GLU A 2 -11.68 -1.07 -1.77
C GLU A 2 -11.56 0.44 -1.62
N ILE A 3 -12.66 1.10 -1.26
CA ILE A 3 -12.68 2.51 -0.89
C ILE A 3 -12.98 2.57 0.59
N VAL A 4 -12.14 3.28 1.34
CA VAL A 4 -12.24 3.39 2.79
C VAL A 4 -12.45 4.84 3.18
N PHE A 5 -13.47 5.05 4.00
CA PHE A 5 -13.75 6.34 4.61
C PHE A 5 -13.26 6.33 6.04
N SER A 6 -12.36 7.23 6.38
CA SER A 6 -12.06 7.50 7.78
C SER A 6 -13.18 8.35 8.38
N TYR A 7 -13.52 8.10 9.64
CA TYR A 7 -14.50 8.91 10.37
C TYR A 7 -14.07 9.05 11.83
N LEU A 8 -14.48 10.17 12.43
CA LEU A 8 -14.40 10.40 13.85
C LEU A 8 -15.81 10.23 14.44
N LYS A 9 -15.89 9.58 15.58
CA LYS A 9 -17.15 9.34 16.28
C LYS A 9 -17.13 10.06 17.60
N TYR A 10 -18.10 10.95 17.77
CA TYR A 10 -18.42 11.59 19.04
C TYR A 10 -19.80 11.13 19.53
N PRO A 11 -20.19 11.30 20.80
CA PRO A 11 -21.53 10.94 21.26
C PRO A 11 -22.62 11.63 20.42
N GLY A 12 -23.33 10.82 19.61
CA GLY A 12 -24.44 11.29 18.76
C GLY A 12 -24.05 11.97 17.44
N VAL A 13 -22.76 12.09 17.12
CA VAL A 13 -22.28 12.77 15.91
C VAL A 13 -21.15 12.00 15.25
N TYR A 14 -21.12 11.99 13.92
CA TYR A 14 -20.01 11.46 13.11
C TYR A 14 -19.47 12.59 12.22
N ASN A 15 -18.17 12.64 12.04
CA ASN A 15 -17.53 13.45 11.00
C ASN A 15 -16.77 12.55 10.04
N ILE A 16 -16.93 12.78 8.75
CA ILE A 16 -16.10 12.11 7.74
C ILE A 16 -14.72 12.76 7.77
N GLY A 17 -13.65 11.94 7.69
CA GLY A 17 -12.30 12.44 7.61
C GLY A 17 -12.06 13.33 6.38
N PRO A 18 -10.98 14.10 6.35
CA PRO A 18 -10.73 15.10 5.31
C PRO A 18 -10.32 14.49 3.97
N TYR A 19 -10.20 13.19 3.87
CA TYR A 19 -9.87 12.46 2.64
C TYR A 19 -10.48 11.06 2.67
N ILE A 20 -10.57 10.46 1.49
CA ILE A 20 -10.92 9.04 1.31
C ILE A 20 -9.70 8.28 0.81
N THR A 21 -9.59 7.03 1.20
CA THR A 21 -8.47 6.16 0.81
C THR A 21 -8.95 5.07 -0.14
N ALA A 22 -8.24 4.90 -1.25
CA ALA A 22 -8.40 3.76 -2.13
C ALA A 22 -7.33 2.70 -1.84
N TRP A 23 -7.73 1.45 -1.74
CA TRP A 23 -6.84 0.31 -1.57
C TRP A 23 -6.97 -0.64 -2.75
N LYS A 24 -5.83 -1.15 -3.20
CA LYS A 24 -5.80 -2.17 -4.24
C LYS A 24 -4.83 -3.28 -3.86
N SER A 25 -5.33 -4.51 -3.95
CA SER A 25 -4.57 -5.73 -3.74
C SER A 25 -4.26 -6.39 -5.10
N PHE A 26 -3.01 -6.78 -5.29
CA PHE A 26 -2.59 -7.66 -6.36
C PHE A 26 -2.31 -9.04 -5.77
N LYS A 27 -3.21 -9.99 -6.02
CA LYS A 27 -3.13 -11.34 -5.46
C LYS A 27 -1.79 -12.02 -5.72
N GLN A 28 -1.17 -11.76 -6.87
CA GLN A 28 0.15 -12.31 -7.21
C GLN A 28 1.23 -11.87 -6.22
N VAL A 29 1.14 -10.63 -5.69
CA VAL A 29 2.08 -10.10 -4.70
C VAL A 29 1.73 -10.63 -3.31
N GLU A 30 0.48 -10.48 -2.89
CA GLU A 30 0.07 -10.78 -1.52
C GLU A 30 0.10 -12.29 -1.23
N ASN A 31 -0.17 -13.17 -2.21
CA ASN A 31 -0.06 -14.61 -2.03
C ASN A 31 1.38 -15.09 -1.80
N ILE A 32 2.38 -14.43 -2.40
CA ILE A 32 3.79 -14.70 -2.13
C ILE A 32 4.18 -14.18 -0.74
N LEU A 33 3.70 -13.00 -0.37
CA LEU A 33 4.09 -12.33 0.87
C LEU A 33 3.44 -12.92 2.13
N LYS A 34 2.19 -13.37 2.02
CA LYS A 34 1.36 -13.85 3.13
C LYS A 34 2.00 -14.97 3.96
N PRO A 35 2.59 -16.02 3.40
CA PRO A 35 3.27 -17.06 4.17
C PRO A 35 4.36 -16.51 5.10
N TYR A 36 5.13 -15.55 4.61
CA TYR A 36 6.18 -14.89 5.39
C TYR A 36 5.63 -14.09 6.56
N PHE A 37 4.57 -13.32 6.35
CA PHE A 37 3.93 -12.55 7.42
C PHE A 37 3.39 -13.47 8.53
N VAL A 38 2.79 -14.60 8.15
CA VAL A 38 2.33 -15.62 9.10
C VAL A 38 3.50 -16.23 9.86
N GLN A 39 4.53 -16.68 9.13
CA GLN A 39 5.72 -17.31 9.72
C GLN A 39 6.44 -16.40 10.71
N TYR A 40 6.59 -15.13 10.36
CA TYR A 40 7.32 -14.14 11.16
C TYR A 40 6.42 -13.35 12.12
N LYS A 41 5.12 -13.68 12.21
CA LYS A 41 4.12 -13.05 13.10
C LYS A 41 3.97 -11.55 12.87
N ILE A 42 4.05 -11.13 11.62
CA ILE A 42 3.83 -9.75 11.19
C ILE A 42 2.35 -9.57 10.88
N GLY A 43 1.76 -8.48 11.36
CA GLY A 43 0.37 -8.15 11.05
C GLY A 43 0.13 -8.03 9.54
N LEU A 44 -0.85 -8.78 9.03
CA LEU A 44 -1.17 -8.85 7.61
C LEU A 44 -2.33 -7.92 7.25
N GLN A 45 -2.14 -7.17 6.17
CA GLN A 45 -3.22 -6.56 5.40
C GLN A 45 -2.94 -6.83 3.92
N ASP A 46 -3.90 -7.47 3.24
CA ASP A 46 -3.79 -7.84 1.81
C ASP A 46 -3.96 -6.60 0.91
N ILE A 47 -3.10 -5.60 1.09
CA ILE A 47 -3.10 -4.34 0.34
C ILE A 47 -1.72 -4.15 -0.27
N THR A 48 -1.67 -4.05 -1.60
CA THR A 48 -0.40 -3.83 -2.31
C THR A 48 -0.10 -2.35 -2.46
N ILE A 49 -1.06 -1.58 -3.00
CA ILE A 49 -0.94 -0.14 -3.21
C ILE A 49 -2.13 0.59 -2.62
N TYR A 50 -1.90 1.85 -2.24
CA TYR A 50 -2.96 2.72 -1.74
C TYR A 50 -2.81 4.15 -2.25
N TYR A 51 -3.88 4.90 -2.18
CA TYR A 51 -3.94 6.30 -2.55
C TYR A 51 -4.92 7.05 -1.64
N ASN A 52 -4.52 8.21 -1.17
CA ASN A 52 -5.41 9.14 -0.49
C ASN A 52 -5.87 10.21 -1.48
N SER A 53 -7.16 10.50 -1.51
CA SER A 53 -7.70 11.62 -2.29
C SER A 53 -7.09 12.94 -1.83
N ARG A 54 -7.37 14.01 -2.56
CA ARG A 54 -7.10 15.36 -2.07
C ARG A 54 -7.70 15.57 -0.68
N ARG A 55 -7.05 16.39 0.11
CA ARG A 55 -7.51 16.73 1.45
C ARG A 55 -8.54 17.85 1.39
N ASN A 56 -9.69 17.67 2.03
CA ASN A 56 -10.73 18.69 2.19
C ASN A 56 -11.12 18.85 3.65
N GLU A 57 -10.58 19.90 4.28
CA GLU A 57 -10.82 20.18 5.71
C GLU A 57 -12.25 20.63 5.98
N GLU A 58 -12.92 21.27 5.03
CA GLU A 58 -14.30 21.73 5.20
C GLU A 58 -15.27 20.55 5.32
N MET A 59 -15.02 19.47 4.54
CA MET A 59 -15.79 18.25 4.64
C MET A 59 -15.70 17.63 6.05
N SER A 60 -14.52 17.67 6.66
CA SER A 60 -14.31 17.09 7.99
C SER A 60 -14.94 17.91 9.13
N LYS A 61 -15.40 19.13 8.87
CA LYS A 61 -16.12 19.98 9.84
C LYS A 61 -17.64 19.76 9.84
N VAL A 62 -18.15 18.98 8.88
CA VAL A 62 -19.59 18.72 8.79
C VAL A 62 -20.01 17.67 9.79
N ASP A 63 -20.86 18.04 10.73
CA ASP A 63 -21.47 17.12 11.68
C ASP A 63 -22.60 16.32 11.03
N ILE A 64 -22.50 15.00 11.13
CA ILE A 64 -23.51 14.04 10.66
C ILE A 64 -24.19 13.43 11.89
N ALA A 65 -25.31 13.99 12.31
CA ALA A 65 -26.11 13.51 13.42
C ALA A 65 -27.28 12.63 12.97
N LYS A 66 -27.73 12.80 11.72
CA LYS A 66 -28.85 12.08 11.10
C LYS A 66 -28.58 11.81 9.61
N PRO A 67 -29.26 10.86 8.96
CA PRO A 67 -28.99 10.46 7.59
C PRO A 67 -29.03 11.62 6.57
N GLU A 68 -29.91 12.59 6.77
CA GLU A 68 -30.07 13.75 5.86
C GLU A 68 -28.84 14.66 5.85
N ASP A 69 -28.02 14.64 6.92
CA ASP A 69 -26.79 15.44 6.98
C ASP A 69 -25.72 14.93 5.99
N ILE A 70 -25.83 13.69 5.51
CA ILE A 70 -24.92 13.12 4.50
C ILE A 70 -25.02 13.93 3.19
N GLU A 71 -26.17 14.44 2.85
CA GLU A 71 -26.36 15.25 1.64
C GLU A 71 -25.46 16.50 1.60
N LYS A 72 -25.02 16.99 2.74
CA LYS A 72 -24.11 18.14 2.85
C LYS A 72 -22.69 17.81 2.37
N VAL A 73 -22.25 16.58 2.50
CA VAL A 73 -20.89 16.11 2.11
C VAL A 73 -20.88 15.31 0.82
N LEU A 74 -22.03 14.83 0.37
CA LEU A 74 -22.16 13.95 -0.77
C LEU A 74 -21.61 14.53 -2.09
N PRO A 75 -21.82 15.81 -2.44
CA PRO A 75 -21.24 16.39 -3.66
C PRO A 75 -19.72 16.32 -3.66
N GLU A 76 -19.08 16.65 -2.53
CA GLU A 76 -17.62 16.61 -2.40
C GLU A 76 -17.08 15.18 -2.42
N LEU A 77 -17.75 14.26 -1.74
CA LEU A 77 -17.40 12.83 -1.81
C LEU A 77 -17.45 12.29 -3.23
N ARG A 78 -18.49 12.68 -4.01
CA ARG A 78 -18.59 12.31 -5.43
C ARG A 78 -17.42 12.86 -6.22
N THR A 79 -17.09 14.13 -6.05
CA THR A 79 -15.95 14.75 -6.72
C THR A 79 -14.64 14.01 -6.40
N MET A 80 -14.36 13.73 -5.13
CA MET A 80 -13.17 12.95 -4.72
C MET A 80 -13.15 11.55 -5.35
N VAL A 81 -14.30 10.86 -5.39
CA VAL A 81 -14.39 9.53 -6.01
C VAL A 81 -14.10 9.61 -7.51
N TYR A 82 -14.74 10.52 -8.25
CA TYR A 82 -14.60 10.58 -9.69
C TYR A 82 -13.27 11.17 -10.17
N GLU A 83 -12.74 12.17 -9.47
CA GLU A 83 -11.54 12.88 -9.92
C GLU A 83 -10.24 12.32 -9.33
N ASP A 84 -10.29 11.71 -8.13
CA ASP A 84 -9.09 11.22 -7.46
C ASP A 84 -9.03 9.69 -7.45
N ILE A 85 -10.11 9.03 -6.97
CA ILE A 85 -10.08 7.60 -6.68
C ILE A 85 -10.27 6.74 -7.93
N LEU A 86 -11.22 7.09 -8.79
CA LEU A 86 -11.45 6.33 -10.00
C LEU A 86 -10.25 6.33 -10.95
N PRO A 87 -9.57 7.46 -11.21
CA PRO A 87 -8.30 7.47 -11.95
C PRO A 87 -7.23 6.56 -11.36
N PHE A 88 -7.08 6.52 -10.03
CA PHE A 88 -6.16 5.59 -9.38
C PHE A 88 -6.46 4.12 -9.76
N PHE A 89 -7.71 3.67 -9.70
CA PHE A 89 -8.06 2.32 -10.10
C PHE A 89 -7.89 2.05 -11.60
N LEU A 90 -8.13 3.04 -12.43
CA LEU A 90 -7.99 2.94 -13.88
C LEU A 90 -6.55 2.94 -14.35
N ASN A 91 -5.68 3.67 -13.67
CA ASN A 91 -4.25 3.79 -14.03
C ASN A 91 -3.41 2.58 -13.59
N TYR A 92 -3.81 1.89 -12.53
CA TYR A 92 -3.02 0.76 -11.99
C TYR A 92 -3.78 -0.56 -12.13
N LYS A 93 -4.05 -1.00 -13.38
CA LYS A 93 -4.79 -2.23 -13.67
C LYS A 93 -3.93 -3.47 -13.52
N THR A 94 -2.66 -3.39 -13.87
CA THR A 94 -1.69 -4.48 -13.89
C THR A 94 -0.51 -4.20 -12.96
N LEU A 95 0.28 -5.23 -12.65
CA LEU A 95 1.54 -5.05 -11.93
C LEU A 95 2.57 -4.25 -12.75
N LYS A 96 2.50 -4.32 -14.08
CA LYS A 96 3.36 -3.52 -14.97
C LYS A 96 3.09 -2.02 -14.78
N ASP A 97 1.83 -1.62 -14.65
CA ASP A 97 1.47 -0.21 -14.38
C ASP A 97 2.03 0.24 -13.02
N VAL A 98 1.93 -0.61 -12.00
CA VAL A 98 2.49 -0.34 -10.68
C VAL A 98 4.01 -0.21 -10.74
N ASN A 99 4.69 -1.15 -11.41
CA ASN A 99 6.14 -1.12 -11.55
C ASN A 99 6.62 0.13 -12.29
N GLN A 100 5.97 0.49 -13.40
CA GLN A 100 6.28 1.72 -14.12
C GLN A 100 6.16 2.97 -13.24
N LYS A 101 5.13 3.01 -12.37
CA LYS A 101 5.00 4.09 -11.39
C LYS A 101 6.16 4.09 -10.40
N LEU A 102 6.52 2.92 -9.85
CA LEU A 102 7.63 2.79 -8.89
C LEU A 102 8.97 3.28 -9.46
N GLU A 103 9.24 3.02 -10.74
CA GLU A 103 10.44 3.49 -11.43
C GLU A 103 10.51 5.03 -11.55
N SER A 104 9.37 5.71 -11.48
CA SER A 104 9.26 7.17 -11.54
C SER A 104 9.28 7.86 -10.17
N LEU A 105 9.25 7.10 -9.05
CA LEU A 105 9.16 7.65 -7.71
C LEU A 105 10.52 7.63 -7.00
N GLU A 106 10.77 8.67 -6.24
CA GLU A 106 11.84 8.65 -5.25
C GLU A 106 11.47 7.75 -4.06
N MET A 107 12.47 7.24 -3.34
CA MET A 107 12.27 6.32 -2.22
C MET A 107 11.30 6.87 -1.15
N ALA A 108 11.35 8.16 -0.87
CA ALA A 108 10.46 8.82 0.10
C ALA A 108 8.98 8.82 -0.35
N GLU A 109 8.72 8.79 -1.67
CA GLU A 109 7.36 8.76 -2.23
C GLU A 109 6.79 7.34 -2.30
N ILE A 110 7.65 6.33 -2.35
CA ILE A 110 7.22 4.94 -2.46
C ILE A 110 6.35 4.53 -1.26
N SER A 111 6.72 4.95 -0.05
CA SER A 111 5.93 4.67 1.18
C SER A 111 4.55 5.33 1.19
N LYS A 112 4.29 6.30 0.30
CA LYS A 112 2.97 6.94 0.11
C LYS A 112 2.14 6.25 -0.99
N PHE A 113 2.69 5.25 -1.65
CA PHE A 113 2.05 4.53 -2.75
C PHE A 113 1.97 3.02 -2.49
N ILE A 114 3.06 2.39 -2.02
CA ILE A 114 3.05 0.99 -1.58
C ILE A 114 2.63 0.94 -0.12
N PHE A 115 1.64 0.10 0.15
CA PHE A 115 1.13 -0.06 1.50
C PHE A 115 2.15 -0.83 2.36
N PHE A 116 2.31 -0.45 3.59
CA PHE A 116 3.13 -1.03 4.67
C PHE A 116 4.14 -2.11 4.22
N PHE A 117 5.33 -2.19 4.78
CA PHE A 117 6.37 -3.16 4.35
C PHE A 117 6.64 -3.07 2.84
N PHE A 118 6.94 -1.86 2.35
CA PHE A 118 7.09 -1.60 0.92
C PHE A 118 8.27 -2.37 0.29
N PHE A 119 9.38 -2.61 0.99
CA PHE A 119 10.52 -3.33 0.42
C PHE A 119 10.19 -4.75 -0.06
N PRO A 120 9.56 -5.65 0.76
CA PRO A 120 9.25 -6.99 0.26
C PRO A 120 8.21 -6.95 -0.87
N ARG A 121 7.25 -6.03 -0.84
CA ARG A 121 6.33 -5.86 -1.98
C ARG A 121 7.06 -5.42 -3.25
N MET A 122 8.00 -4.48 -3.14
CA MET A 122 8.82 -4.06 -4.27
C MET A 122 9.69 -5.20 -4.82
N MET A 123 10.33 -6.01 -3.95
CA MET A 123 11.08 -7.19 -4.37
C MET A 123 10.22 -8.12 -5.22
N ILE A 124 8.98 -8.39 -4.78
CA ILE A 124 8.04 -9.25 -5.48
C ILE A 124 7.58 -8.60 -6.79
N ILE A 125 7.16 -7.33 -6.78
CA ILE A 125 6.70 -6.62 -7.97
C ILE A 125 7.80 -6.60 -9.04
N LYS A 126 9.01 -6.20 -8.67
CA LYS A 126 10.16 -6.16 -9.60
C LYS A 126 10.47 -7.54 -10.17
N ARG A 127 10.42 -8.61 -9.35
CA ARG A 127 10.63 -9.99 -9.83
C ARG A 127 9.54 -10.42 -10.80
N LEU A 128 8.27 -10.21 -10.43
CA LEU A 128 7.14 -10.58 -11.27
C LEU A 128 7.10 -9.79 -12.58
N CYS A 129 7.52 -8.54 -12.58
CA CYS A 129 7.66 -7.70 -13.78
C CYS A 129 8.96 -7.93 -14.55
N ASN A 130 9.83 -8.82 -14.10
CA ASN A 130 11.11 -9.16 -14.75
C ASN A 130 12.02 -7.93 -14.97
N THR A 131 12.11 -7.04 -13.98
CA THR A 131 12.95 -5.85 -14.09
C THR A 131 14.44 -6.21 -13.98
N SER A 132 15.29 -5.55 -14.76
CA SER A 132 16.72 -5.84 -14.79
C SER A 132 17.45 -5.51 -13.48
N ASP A 133 16.90 -4.61 -12.67
CA ASP A 133 17.45 -4.16 -11.39
C ASP A 133 16.93 -4.95 -10.18
N TRP A 134 16.06 -5.94 -10.39
CA TRP A 134 15.45 -6.72 -9.31
C TRP A 134 16.44 -7.28 -8.31
N ASP A 135 17.49 -7.94 -8.83
CA ASP A 135 18.52 -8.58 -7.99
C ASP A 135 19.30 -7.54 -7.17
N HIS A 136 19.72 -6.46 -7.82
CA HIS A 136 20.42 -5.35 -7.15
C HIS A 136 19.57 -4.73 -6.04
N PHE A 137 18.31 -4.40 -6.34
CA PHE A 137 17.37 -3.84 -5.37
C PHE A 137 17.16 -4.78 -4.18
N SER A 138 16.95 -6.06 -4.44
CA SER A 138 16.69 -7.06 -3.40
C SER A 138 17.87 -7.22 -2.45
N ASN A 139 19.08 -7.31 -2.98
CA ASN A 139 20.30 -7.38 -2.18
C ASN A 139 20.50 -6.10 -1.35
N TRP A 140 20.26 -4.94 -1.94
CA TRP A 140 20.32 -3.67 -1.21
C TRP A 140 19.31 -3.63 -0.05
N ALA A 141 18.05 -4.04 -0.26
CA ALA A 141 17.02 -4.07 0.78
C ALA A 141 17.39 -5.02 1.94
N ILE A 142 17.97 -6.18 1.61
CA ILE A 142 18.49 -7.12 2.59
C ILE A 142 19.63 -6.50 3.40
N ASP A 143 20.58 -5.84 2.74
CA ASP A 143 21.73 -5.21 3.39
C ASP A 143 21.34 -4.06 4.33
N VAL A 144 20.27 -3.32 4.03
CA VAL A 144 19.71 -2.31 4.93
C VAL A 144 19.33 -2.95 6.26
N TYR A 145 18.53 -4.01 6.25
CA TYR A 145 18.08 -4.69 7.46
C TYR A 145 19.19 -5.52 8.13
N LYS A 146 20.16 -6.01 7.37
CA LYS A 146 21.35 -6.66 7.94
C LYS A 146 22.13 -5.69 8.81
N LYS A 147 22.36 -4.46 8.35
CA LYS A 147 23.06 -3.42 9.14
C LYS A 147 22.28 -3.02 10.39
N MET A 148 20.97 -3.10 10.37
CA MET A 148 20.09 -2.77 11.49
C MET A 148 19.77 -3.98 12.37
N SER A 149 20.19 -5.19 12.00
CA SER A 149 19.81 -6.44 12.67
C SER A 149 20.37 -6.58 14.10
N ASP A 150 21.44 -5.87 14.39
CA ASP A 150 22.05 -5.84 15.73
C ASP A 150 21.36 -4.84 16.66
N ASP A 151 20.61 -3.87 16.11
CA ASP A 151 19.96 -2.81 16.87
C ASP A 151 18.68 -3.29 17.59
N SER A 152 17.97 -4.24 16.98
CA SER A 152 16.74 -4.78 17.56
C SER A 152 16.41 -6.18 17.07
N ASN A 153 15.66 -6.92 17.90
CA ASN A 153 15.15 -8.24 17.53
C ASN A 153 14.14 -8.16 16.36
N GLU A 154 13.41 -7.07 16.25
CA GLU A 154 12.47 -6.83 15.15
C GLU A 154 13.20 -6.69 13.80
N ASN A 155 14.27 -5.91 13.75
CA ASN A 155 15.09 -5.75 12.54
C ASN A 155 15.73 -7.09 12.12
N ARG A 156 16.11 -7.93 13.08
CA ARG A 156 16.61 -9.29 12.79
C ARG A 156 15.54 -10.18 12.18
N ILE A 157 14.28 -10.05 12.63
CA ILE A 157 13.14 -10.75 12.05
C ILE A 157 12.96 -10.32 10.59
N TYR A 158 12.97 -9.02 10.30
CA TYR A 158 12.83 -8.50 8.93
C TYR A 158 14.01 -8.92 8.03
N PHE A 159 15.24 -8.86 8.51
CA PHE A 159 16.41 -9.35 7.78
C PHE A 159 16.24 -10.82 7.36
N ASN A 160 15.86 -11.69 8.30
CA ASN A 160 15.65 -13.11 8.01
C ASN A 160 14.50 -13.33 7.03
N MET A 161 13.41 -12.60 7.17
CA MET A 161 12.26 -12.65 6.26
C MET A 161 12.66 -12.25 4.84
N TYR A 162 13.37 -11.13 4.67
CA TYR A 162 13.76 -10.64 3.33
C TYR A 162 14.73 -11.58 2.64
N LYS A 163 15.66 -12.16 3.40
CA LYS A 163 16.59 -13.16 2.88
C LYS A 163 15.84 -14.42 2.39
N ALA A 164 14.90 -14.93 3.19
CA ALA A 164 14.10 -16.09 2.82
C ALA A 164 13.22 -15.79 1.58
N LEU A 165 12.57 -14.64 1.54
CA LEU A 165 11.79 -14.18 0.39
C LEU A 165 12.65 -14.08 -0.89
N TYR A 166 13.84 -13.53 -0.80
CA TYR A 166 14.75 -13.43 -1.93
C TYR A 166 15.12 -14.80 -2.52
N GLU A 167 15.40 -15.80 -1.67
CA GLU A 167 15.70 -17.15 -2.12
C GLU A 167 14.51 -17.82 -2.84
N GLU A 168 13.26 -17.59 -2.38
CA GLU A 168 12.07 -18.05 -3.10
C GLU A 168 11.92 -17.33 -4.45
N LEU A 169 12.11 -16.01 -4.45
CA LEU A 169 11.93 -15.19 -5.65
C LEU A 169 12.91 -15.53 -6.77
N LYS A 170 14.11 -16.07 -6.48
CA LYS A 170 15.03 -16.58 -7.52
C LYS A 170 14.38 -17.66 -8.39
N ASN A 171 13.51 -18.46 -7.79
CA ASN A 171 12.82 -19.56 -8.46
C ASN A 171 11.39 -19.19 -8.90
N THR A 172 10.93 -17.98 -8.62
CA THR A 172 9.61 -17.50 -9.04
C THR A 172 9.67 -17.02 -10.49
N ALA A 173 8.77 -17.52 -11.33
CA ALA A 173 8.66 -17.05 -12.71
C ALA A 173 8.06 -15.65 -12.77
N PRO A 174 8.50 -14.78 -13.69
CA PRO A 174 7.78 -13.54 -14.01
C PRO A 174 6.35 -13.83 -14.47
N VAL A 175 5.47 -12.83 -14.32
CA VAL A 175 4.11 -12.88 -14.85
C VAL A 175 4.02 -12.03 -16.12
N ASP A 176 3.22 -12.49 -17.08
CA ASP A 176 2.97 -11.78 -18.34
C ASP A 176 2.09 -10.54 -18.17
#